data_19b4a3171c2cb53c3c99b293ef5a9890
#
_entry.id   19b4a3171c2cb53c3c99b293ef5a9890
#
_cell.length_a   1.000
_cell.length_b   1.000
_cell.length_c   1.000
_cell.angle_alpha   90.00
_cell.angle_beta   90.00
_cell.angle_gamma   90.00
#
_symmetry.space_group_name_H-M   'P 1'
#
loop_
_entity.id
_entity.type
_entity.pdbx_description
1 polymer ?
#
loop_
_entity_poly.entity_id
_entity_poly.type
_entity_poly.pdbx_seq_one_letter_code
_entity_poly.pdbx_strand_id
1 'polypeptide(L)'
;MRIWTEIYEGVRISLNAVIANKMRSALTTIGIVIGIVTVTLMNTAINGINEAFKQNISALGSDVLFVQRRPWMIDSHEEWVRVSRRREISWDQYEAVVRSMTLAKAISPVDGVDRPVKYKNRQSSSVAIIGSNQNFAETMGLSVAEGRFLTPGESEGGRPVAVIGHQVATNLFIGESPLGRKIKVGNESMEVIGVLERKGSFLGEFSWDNRIVIPIRFLVNHFRSRSDYEIQVKAISQDKLKEAEEELRGIMRRVRKLRPGEEDDFAINQQEMFLNTFNRVAGMIAIGGIFITSLSLFVGGIGIMNIMFVSVGERTKETAIRKPIGAKRRAILLHFFPEAAGICLLGGLLGLLIAAAAMFGIRKFIPATMSIEIVAIALGVSILTGLVSGFLPAWRAARMNPVDALRSE
;
A
#
# COMPACT_ATOMS: atom_id res chain seq x y z
N MET A 1 -24.21 16.66 36.00
CA MET A 1 -23.16 17.52 36.57
C MET A 1 -22.07 16.73 37.34
N ARG A 2 -22.36 15.67 38.08
CA ARG A 2 -21.35 14.90 38.81
C ARG A 2 -20.24 14.23 37.98
N ILE A 3 -20.55 13.71 36.80
CA ILE A 3 -19.58 12.98 35.95
C ILE A 3 -18.47 13.91 35.40
N TRP A 4 -18.80 15.11 35.03
CA TRP A 4 -17.81 16.08 34.51
C TRP A 4 -16.87 16.59 35.60
N THR A 5 -17.35 16.78 36.85
CA THR A 5 -16.48 17.13 37.97
C THR A 5 -15.55 15.96 38.37
N GLU A 6 -16.03 14.73 38.32
CA GLU A 6 -15.21 13.55 38.60
C GLU A 6 -14.11 13.33 37.53
N ILE A 7 -14.42 13.59 36.25
CA ILE A 7 -13.43 13.54 35.16
C ILE A 7 -12.39 14.67 35.32
N TYR A 8 -12.81 15.90 35.61
CA TYR A 8 -11.90 17.01 35.82
C TYR A 8 -10.97 16.81 37.01
N GLU A 9 -11.50 16.34 38.15
CA GLU A 9 -10.71 15.97 39.31
C GLU A 9 -9.76 14.82 39.01
N GLY A 10 -10.19 13.79 38.27
CA GLY A 10 -9.33 12.69 37.80
C GLY A 10 -8.14 13.16 36.95
N VAL A 11 -8.37 14.03 36.01
CA VAL A 11 -7.29 14.62 35.15
C VAL A 11 -6.34 15.46 35.99
N ARG A 12 -6.83 16.28 36.92
CA ARG A 12 -5.99 17.09 37.82
C ARG A 12 -5.14 16.24 38.75
N ILE A 13 -5.69 15.16 39.25
CA ILE A 13 -4.99 14.21 40.10
C ILE A 13 -3.90 13.48 39.31
N SER A 14 -4.23 13.03 38.08
CA SER A 14 -3.27 12.38 37.19
C SER A 14 -2.09 13.28 36.86
N LEU A 15 -2.32 14.58 36.58
CA LEU A 15 -1.27 15.56 36.34
C LEU A 15 -0.36 15.76 37.55
N ASN A 16 -0.94 15.83 38.78
CA ASN A 16 -0.15 15.98 40.02
C ASN A 16 0.69 14.72 40.29
N ALA A 17 0.16 13.52 40.06
CA ALA A 17 0.90 12.27 40.19
C ALA A 17 2.08 12.17 39.22
N VAL A 18 1.92 12.66 37.99
CA VAL A 18 3.00 12.74 36.97
C VAL A 18 4.12 13.69 37.44
N ILE A 19 3.78 14.80 38.07
CA ILE A 19 4.76 15.82 38.51
C ILE A 19 5.53 15.37 39.77
N ALA A 20 4.90 14.59 40.64
CA ALA A 20 5.51 14.14 41.89
C ALA A 20 6.70 13.17 41.69
N ASN A 21 6.68 12.34 40.64
CA ASN A 21 7.71 11.34 40.33
C ASN A 21 8.18 11.45 38.87
N LYS A 22 8.80 12.56 38.48
CA LYS A 22 9.13 12.96 37.09
C LYS A 22 9.83 11.89 36.27
N MET A 23 10.89 11.25 36.78
CA MET A 23 11.64 10.23 36.04
C MET A 23 10.83 8.98 35.73
N ARG A 24 10.04 8.49 36.71
CA ARG A 24 9.22 7.30 36.56
C ARG A 24 8.06 7.55 35.61
N SER A 25 7.39 8.69 35.79
CA SER A 25 6.28 9.10 34.92
C SER A 25 6.74 9.34 33.50
N ALA A 26 7.91 9.96 33.29
CA ALA A 26 8.49 10.14 31.97
C ALA A 26 8.77 8.80 31.26
N LEU A 27 9.43 7.86 31.95
CA LEU A 27 9.73 6.54 31.39
C LEU A 27 8.48 5.76 31.01
N THR A 28 7.46 5.81 31.85
CA THR A 28 6.17 5.18 31.63
C THR A 28 5.43 5.78 30.44
N THR A 29 5.35 7.11 30.40
CA THR A 29 4.68 7.83 29.32
C THR A 29 5.40 7.62 27.98
N ILE A 30 6.73 7.58 27.97
CA ILE A 30 7.52 7.26 26.77
C ILE A 30 7.15 5.89 26.22
N GLY A 31 7.00 4.87 27.05
CA GLY A 31 6.60 3.53 26.60
C GLY A 31 5.24 3.53 25.89
N ILE A 32 4.26 4.26 26.44
CA ILE A 32 2.94 4.41 25.81
C ILE A 32 3.03 5.22 24.51
N VAL A 33 3.75 6.33 24.55
CA VAL A 33 3.96 7.21 23.37
C VAL A 33 4.57 6.41 22.23
N ILE A 34 5.64 5.66 22.48
CA ILE A 34 6.30 4.83 21.46
C ILE A 34 5.31 3.81 20.87
N GLY A 35 4.55 3.11 21.74
CA GLY A 35 3.55 2.16 21.28
C GLY A 35 2.49 2.79 20.37
N ILE A 36 1.93 3.92 20.79
CA ILE A 36 0.90 4.64 20.03
C ILE A 36 1.45 5.24 18.73
N VAL A 37 2.64 5.85 18.77
CA VAL A 37 3.31 6.36 17.56
C VAL A 37 3.55 5.23 16.57
N THR A 38 4.09 4.10 17.02
CA THR A 38 4.40 2.96 16.15
C THR A 38 3.16 2.42 15.46
N VAL A 39 2.08 2.12 16.22
CA VAL A 39 0.86 1.56 15.62
C VAL A 39 0.17 2.56 14.70
N THR A 40 0.18 3.84 15.06
CA THR A 40 -0.46 4.89 14.25
C THR A 40 0.28 5.12 12.94
N LEU A 41 1.61 5.30 12.98
CA LEU A 41 2.42 5.53 11.79
C LEU A 41 2.41 4.31 10.87
N MET A 42 2.53 3.11 11.43
CA MET A 42 2.53 1.88 10.65
C MET A 42 1.21 1.66 9.91
N ASN A 43 0.07 1.73 10.61
CA ASN A 43 -1.24 1.59 9.97
C ASN A 43 -1.47 2.67 8.92
N THR A 44 -1.08 3.91 9.21
CA THR A 44 -1.21 5.01 8.26
C THR A 44 -0.33 4.81 7.03
N ALA A 45 0.91 4.33 7.20
CA ALA A 45 1.80 4.02 6.09
C ALA A 45 1.26 2.88 5.23
N ILE A 46 0.81 1.77 5.85
CA ILE A 46 0.21 0.64 5.14
C ILE A 46 -1.03 1.08 4.35
N ASN A 47 -1.92 1.86 4.97
CA ASN A 47 -3.11 2.36 4.28
C ASN A 47 -2.77 3.34 3.15
N GLY A 48 -1.80 4.23 3.36
CA GLY A 48 -1.34 5.17 2.34
C GLY A 48 -0.71 4.48 1.13
N ILE A 49 0.15 3.48 1.37
CA ILE A 49 0.73 2.68 0.29
C ILE A 49 -0.35 1.86 -0.40
N ASN A 50 -1.29 1.27 0.33
CA ASN A 50 -2.38 0.48 -0.23
C ASN A 50 -3.29 1.33 -1.14
N GLU A 51 -3.60 2.56 -0.72
CA GLU A 51 -4.39 3.50 -1.53
C GLU A 51 -3.63 3.95 -2.78
N ALA A 52 -2.35 4.33 -2.65
CA ALA A 52 -1.49 4.66 -3.78
C ALA A 52 -1.36 3.47 -4.75
N PHE A 53 -1.25 2.27 -4.22
CA PHE A 53 -1.15 1.05 -4.99
C PHE A 53 -2.45 0.75 -5.74
N LYS A 54 -3.62 0.83 -5.09
CA LYS A 54 -4.93 0.66 -5.74
C LYS A 54 -5.15 1.66 -6.88
N GLN A 55 -4.87 2.94 -6.64
CA GLN A 55 -5.03 3.97 -7.66
C GLN A 55 -4.14 3.71 -8.88
N ASN A 56 -2.91 3.30 -8.67
CA ASN A 56 -1.96 3.06 -9.76
C ASN A 56 -2.19 1.72 -10.48
N ILE A 57 -2.61 0.68 -9.76
CA ILE A 57 -2.91 -0.63 -10.36
C ILE A 57 -4.22 -0.59 -11.13
N SER A 58 -5.19 0.23 -10.74
CA SER A 58 -6.40 0.46 -11.54
C SER A 58 -6.07 0.91 -12.97
N ALA A 59 -4.89 1.50 -13.16
CA ALA A 59 -4.36 1.86 -14.48
C ALA A 59 -3.98 0.66 -15.35
N LEU A 60 -3.72 -0.53 -14.78
CA LEU A 60 -3.44 -1.76 -15.54
C LEU A 60 -4.72 -2.42 -16.11
N GLY A 61 -5.90 -2.07 -15.57
CA GLY A 61 -7.15 -2.75 -15.86
C GLY A 61 -7.33 -4.01 -15.01
N SER A 62 -8.41 -4.03 -14.23
CA SER A 62 -8.73 -5.17 -13.34
C SER A 62 -9.26 -6.39 -14.10
N ASP A 63 -9.53 -6.23 -15.39
CA ASP A 63 -10.11 -7.19 -16.30
C ASP A 63 -9.11 -7.67 -17.39
N VAL A 64 -7.81 -7.43 -17.18
CA VAL A 64 -6.76 -7.77 -18.15
C VAL A 64 -5.87 -8.90 -17.64
N LEU A 65 -5.65 -9.90 -18.50
CA LEU A 65 -4.71 -11.01 -18.32
C LEU A 65 -3.45 -10.73 -19.17
N PHE A 66 -2.29 -10.98 -18.58
CA PHE A 66 -0.98 -10.76 -19.22
C PHE A 66 -0.25 -12.07 -19.36
N VAL A 67 -0.17 -12.60 -20.58
CA VAL A 67 0.60 -13.81 -20.85
C VAL A 67 2.04 -13.43 -21.11
N GLN A 68 2.92 -13.93 -20.28
CA GLN A 68 4.35 -13.66 -20.33
C GLN A 68 5.14 -14.95 -20.10
N ARG A 69 6.41 -14.94 -20.45
CA ARG A 69 7.32 -16.05 -20.17
C ARG A 69 7.55 -16.23 -18.66
N ARG A 70 7.55 -15.13 -17.90
CA ARG A 70 7.86 -15.11 -16.48
C ARG A 70 6.68 -14.62 -15.65
N PRO A 71 6.47 -15.17 -14.46
CA PRO A 71 5.56 -14.56 -13.52
C PRO A 71 6.13 -13.20 -13.04
N TRP A 72 5.25 -12.27 -12.67
CA TRP A 72 5.66 -10.99 -12.10
C TRP A 72 6.32 -11.12 -10.73
N MET A 73 5.91 -12.16 -9.98
CA MET A 73 6.46 -12.48 -8.66
C MET A 73 7.20 -13.80 -8.74
N ILE A 74 8.44 -13.80 -8.26
CA ILE A 74 9.32 -14.97 -8.19
C ILE A 74 9.78 -15.07 -6.75
N ASP A 75 9.39 -16.15 -6.07
CA ASP A 75 9.59 -16.30 -4.64
C ASP A 75 10.96 -16.89 -4.27
N SER A 76 11.68 -17.51 -5.24
CA SER A 76 12.96 -18.16 -4.97
C SER A 76 13.94 -18.04 -6.14
N HIS A 77 15.24 -18.19 -5.80
CA HIS A 77 16.30 -18.23 -6.81
C HIS A 77 16.17 -19.44 -7.75
N GLU A 78 15.74 -20.57 -7.23
CA GLU A 78 15.53 -21.79 -8.02
C GLU A 78 14.41 -21.58 -9.04
N GLU A 79 13.33 -20.97 -8.65
CA GLU A 79 12.25 -20.59 -9.53
C GLU A 79 12.73 -19.60 -10.61
N TRP A 80 13.53 -18.61 -10.22
CA TRP A 80 14.10 -17.65 -11.18
C TRP A 80 14.93 -18.35 -12.26
N VAL A 81 15.77 -19.31 -11.88
CA VAL A 81 16.57 -20.10 -12.84
C VAL A 81 15.67 -20.91 -13.75
N ARG A 82 14.64 -21.55 -13.22
CA ARG A 82 13.67 -22.37 -13.97
C ARG A 82 12.92 -21.52 -15.00
N VAL A 83 12.32 -20.40 -14.57
CA VAL A 83 11.52 -19.54 -15.46
C VAL A 83 12.37 -18.79 -16.49
N SER A 84 13.66 -18.54 -16.18
CA SER A 84 14.59 -17.91 -17.11
C SER A 84 14.89 -18.76 -18.34
N ARG A 85 14.75 -20.09 -18.23
CA ARG A 85 14.96 -21.05 -19.32
C ARG A 85 13.71 -21.31 -20.17
N ARG A 86 12.55 -20.74 -19.79
CA ARG A 86 11.31 -20.90 -20.55
C ARG A 86 11.47 -20.33 -21.98
N ARG A 87 10.77 -20.93 -22.94
CA ARG A 87 10.77 -20.46 -24.33
C ARG A 87 10.06 -19.11 -24.43
N GLU A 88 10.50 -18.30 -25.34
CA GLU A 88 9.85 -17.03 -25.67
C GLU A 88 8.45 -17.26 -26.22
N ILE A 89 7.60 -16.23 -26.10
CA ILE A 89 6.27 -16.22 -26.67
C ILE A 89 6.39 -15.73 -28.11
N SER A 90 5.93 -16.55 -29.06
CA SER A 90 6.02 -16.26 -30.49
C SER A 90 4.77 -15.59 -31.03
N TRP A 91 4.91 -15.00 -32.24
CA TRP A 91 3.79 -14.42 -32.98
C TRP A 91 2.68 -15.42 -33.27
N ASP A 92 3.03 -16.67 -33.64
CA ASP A 92 2.06 -17.73 -33.91
C ASP A 92 1.19 -18.06 -32.70
N GLN A 93 1.76 -17.96 -31.49
CA GLN A 93 1.02 -18.17 -30.23
C GLN A 93 0.03 -17.03 -30.00
N TYR A 94 0.44 -15.78 -30.25
CA TYR A 94 -0.47 -14.64 -30.24
C TYR A 94 -1.64 -14.82 -31.22
N GLU A 95 -1.36 -15.17 -32.47
CA GLU A 95 -2.41 -15.41 -33.46
C GLU A 95 -3.33 -16.56 -33.08
N ALA A 96 -2.81 -17.63 -32.46
CA ALA A 96 -3.62 -18.72 -31.98
C ALA A 96 -4.57 -18.29 -30.86
N VAL A 97 -4.11 -17.43 -29.95
CA VAL A 97 -4.97 -16.83 -28.91
C VAL A 97 -6.05 -15.97 -29.55
N VAL A 98 -5.70 -15.09 -30.50
CA VAL A 98 -6.68 -14.24 -31.21
C VAL A 98 -7.75 -15.08 -31.92
N ARG A 99 -7.36 -16.21 -32.55
CA ARG A 99 -8.30 -17.08 -33.28
C ARG A 99 -9.18 -17.95 -32.41
N SER A 100 -8.72 -18.32 -31.21
CA SER A 100 -9.38 -19.35 -30.39
C SER A 100 -10.09 -18.80 -29.17
N MET A 101 -9.75 -17.60 -28.71
CA MET A 101 -10.32 -17.02 -27.49
C MET A 101 -11.71 -16.47 -27.73
N THR A 102 -12.68 -16.90 -26.92
CA THR A 102 -14.09 -16.48 -27.02
C THR A 102 -14.48 -15.47 -25.92
N LEU A 103 -13.80 -15.52 -24.78
CA LEU A 103 -14.10 -14.66 -23.63
C LEU A 103 -13.27 -13.36 -23.58
N ALA A 104 -12.63 -13.01 -24.71
CA ALA A 104 -11.86 -11.77 -24.84
C ALA A 104 -12.66 -10.67 -25.54
N LYS A 105 -12.62 -9.48 -24.97
CA LYS A 105 -13.12 -8.23 -25.60
C LYS A 105 -12.10 -7.62 -26.56
N ALA A 106 -10.83 -7.62 -26.14
CA ALA A 106 -9.72 -7.12 -26.92
C ALA A 106 -8.44 -7.93 -26.62
N ILE A 107 -7.61 -8.14 -27.63
CA ILE A 107 -6.32 -8.82 -27.50
C ILE A 107 -5.26 -7.99 -28.20
N SER A 108 -4.15 -7.71 -27.50
CA SER A 108 -3.02 -6.98 -28.04
C SER A 108 -1.69 -7.69 -27.79
N PRO A 109 -0.82 -7.78 -28.81
CA PRO A 109 0.56 -8.21 -28.64
C PRO A 109 1.35 -7.01 -28.15
N VAL A 110 2.30 -7.22 -27.25
CA VAL A 110 3.17 -6.17 -26.74
C VAL A 110 4.61 -6.64 -26.75
N ASP A 111 5.50 -5.78 -27.19
CA ASP A 111 6.94 -5.89 -26.99
C ASP A 111 7.48 -4.48 -26.76
N GLY A 112 8.62 -4.30 -26.11
CA GLY A 112 9.11 -2.99 -25.77
C GLY A 112 10.62 -2.89 -25.69
N VAL A 113 11.13 -1.67 -25.94
CA VAL A 113 12.54 -1.30 -25.79
C VAL A 113 12.64 0.12 -25.27
N ASP A 114 13.66 0.40 -24.48
CA ASP A 114 13.97 1.77 -24.09
C ASP A 114 14.90 2.41 -25.09
N ARG A 115 14.54 3.58 -25.61
CA ARG A 115 15.36 4.34 -26.57
C ARG A 115 15.31 5.83 -26.27
N PRO A 116 16.39 6.57 -26.58
CA PRO A 116 16.34 8.01 -26.61
C PRO A 116 15.46 8.51 -27.75
N VAL A 117 14.70 9.55 -27.47
CA VAL A 117 13.80 10.19 -28.44
C VAL A 117 14.21 11.65 -28.62
N LYS A 118 14.33 12.09 -29.86
CA LYS A 118 14.77 13.43 -30.24
C LYS A 118 13.73 14.15 -31.07
N TYR A 119 13.57 15.43 -30.82
CA TYR A 119 12.86 16.35 -31.68
C TYR A 119 13.61 17.67 -31.75
N LYS A 120 14.06 18.08 -32.95
CA LYS A 120 14.95 19.25 -33.14
C LYS A 120 16.15 19.17 -32.18
N ASN A 121 16.32 20.16 -31.31
CA ASN A 121 17.41 20.25 -30.35
C ASN A 121 17.06 19.67 -28.95
N ARG A 122 15.86 19.05 -28.79
CA ARG A 122 15.41 18.48 -27.53
C ARG A 122 15.51 16.97 -27.55
N GLN A 123 15.84 16.39 -26.41
CA GLN A 123 15.99 14.94 -26.27
C GLN A 123 15.42 14.48 -24.92
N SER A 124 14.74 13.34 -24.93
CA SER A 124 14.42 12.55 -23.76
C SER A 124 15.29 11.29 -23.79
N SER A 125 16.07 11.06 -22.70
CA SER A 125 17.16 10.07 -22.72
C SER A 125 16.68 8.63 -22.66
N SER A 126 15.59 8.37 -21.94
CA SER A 126 15.02 7.04 -21.76
C SER A 126 13.50 7.14 -21.86
N VAL A 127 12.97 6.66 -22.97
CA VAL A 127 11.53 6.58 -23.25
C VAL A 127 11.19 5.13 -23.53
N ALA A 128 10.15 4.61 -22.92
CA ALA A 128 9.65 3.27 -23.20
C ALA A 128 8.94 3.26 -24.55
N ILE A 129 9.53 2.59 -25.53
CA ILE A 129 8.93 2.40 -26.86
C ILE A 129 8.18 1.08 -26.84
N ILE A 130 6.88 1.15 -26.93
CA ILE A 130 5.97 0.01 -26.88
C ILE A 130 5.45 -0.27 -28.28
N GLY A 131 5.76 -1.46 -28.80
CA GLY A 131 5.16 -1.96 -30.02
C GLY A 131 3.86 -2.70 -29.70
N SER A 132 2.78 -2.32 -30.37
CA SER A 132 1.50 -3.00 -30.20
C SER A 132 0.58 -2.81 -31.42
N ASN A 133 -0.69 -3.19 -31.28
CA ASN A 133 -1.73 -3.03 -32.29
C ASN A 133 -2.79 -2.00 -31.87
N GLN A 134 -3.80 -1.83 -32.70
CA GLN A 134 -4.92 -0.90 -32.48
C GLN A 134 -5.75 -1.21 -31.22
N ASN A 135 -5.76 -2.46 -30.77
CA ASN A 135 -6.54 -2.90 -29.59
C ASN A 135 -5.87 -2.53 -28.27
N PHE A 136 -4.59 -2.13 -28.29
CA PHE A 136 -3.83 -1.82 -27.09
C PHE A 136 -4.43 -0.68 -26.26
N ALA A 137 -5.03 0.32 -26.91
CA ALA A 137 -5.72 1.40 -26.23
C ALA A 137 -6.88 0.86 -25.38
N GLU A 138 -7.69 -0.03 -25.96
CA GLU A 138 -8.80 -0.66 -25.26
C GLU A 138 -8.33 -1.61 -24.17
N THR A 139 -7.32 -2.44 -24.45
CA THR A 139 -6.77 -3.39 -23.50
C THR A 139 -6.22 -2.70 -22.27
N MET A 140 -5.48 -1.60 -22.44
CA MET A 140 -4.86 -0.86 -21.33
C MET A 140 -5.69 0.32 -20.82
N GLY A 141 -6.89 0.53 -21.34
CA GLY A 141 -7.73 1.66 -20.95
C GLY A 141 -7.03 3.00 -21.19
N LEU A 142 -6.41 3.19 -22.37
CA LEU A 142 -5.73 4.41 -22.76
C LEU A 142 -6.70 5.32 -23.53
N SER A 143 -6.76 6.59 -23.14
CA SER A 143 -7.47 7.63 -23.86
C SER A 143 -6.49 8.50 -24.63
N VAL A 144 -6.94 9.03 -25.77
CA VAL A 144 -6.17 9.95 -26.60
C VAL A 144 -6.67 11.38 -26.34
N ALA A 145 -5.77 12.25 -25.91
CA ALA A 145 -6.08 13.67 -25.67
C ALA A 145 -6.14 14.48 -26.96
N GLU A 146 -5.22 14.20 -27.89
CA GLU A 146 -5.13 14.89 -29.17
C GLU A 146 -4.80 13.90 -30.29
N GLY A 147 -5.42 14.08 -31.46
CA GLY A 147 -5.20 13.21 -32.60
C GLY A 147 -5.97 11.88 -32.53
N ARG A 148 -5.29 10.78 -32.86
CA ARG A 148 -5.90 9.44 -32.88
C ARG A 148 -4.91 8.35 -32.47
N PHE A 149 -5.44 7.18 -32.16
CA PHE A 149 -4.65 5.97 -31.93
C PHE A 149 -4.32 5.24 -33.24
N LEU A 150 -3.54 4.15 -33.14
CA LEU A 150 -3.16 3.30 -34.29
C LEU A 150 -4.40 2.70 -34.96
N THR A 151 -4.36 2.61 -36.28
CA THR A 151 -5.35 1.88 -37.07
C THR A 151 -4.88 0.47 -37.40
N PRO A 152 -5.79 -0.48 -37.74
CA PRO A 152 -5.41 -1.82 -38.14
C PRO A 152 -4.36 -1.85 -39.29
N GLY A 153 -4.60 -1.05 -40.32
CA GLY A 153 -3.67 -1.01 -41.49
C GLY A 153 -2.28 -0.46 -41.15
N GLU A 154 -2.16 0.42 -40.15
CA GLU A 154 -0.85 0.92 -39.68
C GLU A 154 -0.15 -0.15 -38.83
N SER A 155 -0.90 -0.84 -37.98
CA SER A 155 -0.36 -1.90 -37.12
C SER A 155 0.13 -3.09 -37.95
N GLU A 156 -0.65 -3.53 -38.89
CA GLU A 156 -0.34 -4.67 -39.77
C GLU A 156 0.73 -4.31 -40.83
N GLY A 157 0.68 -3.09 -41.35
CA GLY A 157 1.62 -2.61 -42.34
C GLY A 157 2.97 -2.15 -41.77
N GLY A 158 3.08 -2.03 -40.44
CA GLY A 158 4.30 -1.55 -39.80
C GLY A 158 4.68 -0.14 -40.25
N ARG A 159 3.71 0.78 -40.32
CA ARG A 159 3.99 2.18 -40.73
C ARG A 159 4.78 2.93 -39.64
N PRO A 160 5.67 3.86 -40.02
CA PRO A 160 6.48 4.66 -39.11
C PRO A 160 5.65 5.78 -38.46
N VAL A 161 4.66 5.41 -37.65
CA VAL A 161 3.78 6.33 -36.89
C VAL A 161 3.92 6.08 -35.40
N ALA A 162 3.68 7.11 -34.60
CA ALA A 162 3.85 7.06 -33.15
C ALA A 162 2.71 7.79 -32.42
N VAL A 163 2.18 7.18 -31.37
CA VAL A 163 1.31 7.82 -30.36
C VAL A 163 2.17 8.06 -29.14
N ILE A 164 2.33 9.33 -28.74
CA ILE A 164 3.24 9.71 -27.65
C ILE A 164 2.51 9.94 -26.35
N GLY A 165 3.13 9.61 -25.22
CA GLY A 165 2.61 9.88 -23.90
C GLY A 165 2.71 11.36 -23.52
N HIS A 166 1.91 11.79 -22.57
CA HIS A 166 1.81 13.19 -22.14
C HIS A 166 3.16 13.79 -21.74
N GLN A 167 4.00 13.07 -21.00
CA GLN A 167 5.31 13.56 -20.55
C GLN A 167 6.28 13.74 -21.73
N VAL A 168 6.24 12.82 -22.70
CA VAL A 168 7.06 12.94 -23.92
C VAL A 168 6.64 14.17 -24.72
N ALA A 169 5.33 14.39 -24.88
CA ALA A 169 4.79 15.58 -25.55
C ALA A 169 5.26 16.86 -24.86
N THR A 170 5.09 16.96 -23.56
CA THR A 170 5.48 18.14 -22.76
C THR A 170 6.98 18.42 -22.79
N ASN A 171 7.81 17.37 -22.78
CA ASN A 171 9.27 17.53 -22.78
C ASN A 171 9.83 17.94 -24.16
N LEU A 172 9.27 17.41 -25.25
CA LEU A 172 9.80 17.62 -26.59
C LEU A 172 9.12 18.78 -27.32
N PHE A 173 7.82 19.03 -27.09
CA PHE A 173 7.02 20.01 -27.86
C PHE A 173 6.56 21.16 -26.98
N ILE A 174 7.49 22.05 -26.57
CA ILE A 174 7.15 23.22 -25.77
C ILE A 174 6.56 24.31 -26.66
N GLY A 175 5.25 24.59 -26.51
CA GLY A 175 4.55 25.66 -27.21
C GLY A 175 4.17 25.36 -28.66
N GLU A 176 4.29 24.11 -29.12
CA GLU A 176 3.85 23.68 -30.45
C GLU A 176 3.08 22.34 -30.36
N SER A 177 2.13 22.12 -31.28
CA SER A 177 1.43 20.85 -31.40
C SER A 177 2.36 19.75 -31.90
N PRO A 178 2.38 18.56 -31.28
CA PRO A 178 3.17 17.42 -31.75
C PRO A 178 2.58 16.72 -32.97
N LEU A 179 1.29 16.91 -33.28
CA LEU A 179 0.61 16.20 -34.36
C LEU A 179 1.20 16.50 -35.72
N GLY A 180 1.42 15.46 -36.53
CA GLY A 180 2.04 15.54 -37.86
C GLY A 180 3.54 15.85 -37.86
N ARG A 181 4.15 16.02 -36.67
CA ARG A 181 5.59 16.24 -36.54
C ARG A 181 6.36 14.93 -36.55
N LYS A 182 7.58 14.95 -37.07
CA LYS A 182 8.47 13.79 -37.09
C LYS A 182 9.40 13.82 -35.90
N ILE A 183 9.38 12.75 -35.09
CA ILE A 183 10.34 12.48 -34.00
C ILE A 183 11.35 11.43 -34.43
N LYS A 184 12.55 11.49 -33.88
CA LYS A 184 13.58 10.49 -34.09
C LYS A 184 13.70 9.61 -32.88
N VAL A 185 13.38 8.31 -33.03
CA VAL A 185 13.48 7.28 -32.00
C VAL A 185 14.69 6.41 -32.31
N GLY A 186 15.77 6.53 -31.55
CA GLY A 186 17.04 5.94 -31.93
C GLY A 186 17.50 6.50 -33.31
N ASN A 187 17.54 5.65 -34.31
CA ASN A 187 17.91 6.03 -35.72
C ASN A 187 16.69 6.21 -36.61
N GLU A 188 15.50 5.80 -36.19
CA GLU A 188 14.29 5.78 -37.00
C GLU A 188 13.48 7.08 -36.85
N SER A 189 12.87 7.53 -37.93
CA SER A 189 12.00 8.71 -37.97
C SER A 189 10.55 8.28 -38.06
N MET A 190 9.71 8.82 -37.15
CA MET A 190 8.28 8.48 -37.07
C MET A 190 7.42 9.72 -36.98
N GLU A 191 6.25 9.68 -37.58
CA GLU A 191 5.26 10.75 -37.51
C GLU A 191 4.39 10.60 -36.28
N VAL A 192 4.20 11.67 -35.48
CA VAL A 192 3.32 11.71 -34.35
C VAL A 192 1.88 11.86 -34.83
N ILE A 193 1.03 10.86 -34.55
CA ILE A 193 -0.37 10.81 -34.96
C ILE A 193 -1.35 11.05 -33.79
N GLY A 194 -0.87 10.97 -32.55
CA GLY A 194 -1.68 11.20 -31.35
C GLY A 194 -0.88 11.42 -30.10
N VAL A 195 -1.53 11.99 -29.10
CA VAL A 195 -1.01 12.22 -27.76
C VAL A 195 -1.95 11.55 -26.75
N LEU A 196 -1.41 10.72 -25.87
CA LEU A 196 -2.19 10.05 -24.81
C LEU A 196 -2.54 11.05 -23.70
N GLU A 197 -3.70 10.84 -23.08
CA GLU A 197 -4.06 11.54 -21.85
C GLU A 197 -3.08 11.22 -20.72
N ARG A 198 -2.96 12.16 -19.78
CA ARG A 198 -2.13 11.99 -18.61
C ARG A 198 -2.68 10.90 -17.71
N LYS A 199 -1.88 9.86 -17.44
CA LYS A 199 -2.23 8.72 -16.58
C LYS A 199 -1.43 8.72 -15.25
N GLY A 200 -0.33 9.46 -15.20
CA GLY A 200 0.52 9.61 -14.04
C GLY A 200 1.69 8.64 -13.98
N SER A 201 2.34 8.55 -12.81
CA SER A 201 3.46 7.66 -12.56
C SER A 201 3.20 6.75 -11.37
N PHE A 202 3.71 5.54 -11.42
CA PHE A 202 3.66 4.59 -10.32
C PHE A 202 4.90 4.78 -9.43
N LEU A 203 4.71 5.16 -8.16
CA LEU A 203 5.76 5.38 -7.14
C LEU A 203 6.93 6.26 -7.62
N GLY A 204 6.71 7.12 -8.61
CA GLY A 204 7.73 8.05 -9.12
C GLY A 204 8.75 7.45 -10.09
N GLU A 205 8.87 6.13 -10.20
CA GLU A 205 9.86 5.47 -11.08
C GLU A 205 9.27 5.03 -12.42
N PHE A 206 8.05 4.46 -12.44
CA PHE A 206 7.40 4.02 -13.68
C PHE A 206 6.39 5.07 -14.15
N SER A 207 6.78 5.91 -15.09
CA SER A 207 5.87 6.87 -15.71
C SER A 207 5.07 6.21 -16.83
N TRP A 208 3.75 6.15 -16.66
CA TRP A 208 2.83 5.79 -17.73
C TRP A 208 2.84 6.83 -18.85
N ASP A 209 3.24 8.04 -18.53
CA ASP A 209 3.25 9.19 -19.42
C ASP A 209 4.56 9.31 -20.22
N ASN A 210 5.65 8.61 -19.82
CA ASN A 210 6.94 8.62 -20.50
C ASN A 210 7.10 7.43 -21.45
N ARG A 211 6.15 7.26 -22.36
CA ARG A 211 6.14 6.17 -23.35
C ARG A 211 5.75 6.63 -24.73
N ILE A 212 6.04 5.81 -25.71
CA ILE A 212 5.59 5.95 -27.11
C ILE A 212 5.04 4.62 -27.56
N VAL A 213 3.85 4.62 -28.15
CA VAL A 213 3.24 3.43 -28.75
C VAL A 213 3.41 3.50 -30.27
N ILE A 214 3.96 2.43 -30.83
CA ILE A 214 4.22 2.28 -32.27
C ILE A 214 3.66 0.95 -32.78
N PRO A 215 3.48 0.77 -34.09
CA PRO A 215 3.11 -0.52 -34.65
C PRO A 215 4.10 -1.63 -34.26
N ILE A 216 3.59 -2.77 -33.80
CA ILE A 216 4.41 -3.89 -33.32
C ILE A 216 5.38 -4.39 -34.41
N ARG A 217 4.92 -4.48 -35.66
CA ARG A 217 5.76 -4.91 -36.79
C ARG A 217 6.90 -3.94 -37.04
N PHE A 218 6.66 -2.61 -36.89
CA PHE A 218 7.73 -1.64 -36.99
C PHE A 218 8.78 -1.83 -35.92
N LEU A 219 8.35 -2.02 -34.64
CA LEU A 219 9.26 -2.25 -33.52
C LEU A 219 10.14 -3.47 -33.75
N VAL A 220 9.54 -4.60 -34.14
CA VAL A 220 10.27 -5.87 -34.35
C VAL A 220 11.27 -5.75 -35.48
N ASN A 221 10.89 -5.11 -36.62
CA ASN A 221 11.76 -5.02 -37.78
C ASN A 221 12.96 -4.05 -37.61
N HIS A 222 12.83 -3.03 -36.74
CA HIS A 222 13.83 -1.96 -36.64
C HIS A 222 14.57 -1.92 -35.30
N PHE A 223 13.99 -2.45 -34.22
CA PHE A 223 14.56 -2.32 -32.88
C PHE A 223 14.87 -3.62 -32.18
N ARG A 224 14.36 -4.75 -32.67
CA ARG A 224 14.53 -6.07 -32.05
C ARG A 224 15.24 -7.04 -32.99
N SER A 225 16.21 -7.76 -32.48
CA SER A 225 16.81 -8.92 -33.15
C SER A 225 16.08 -10.23 -32.79
N ARG A 226 15.41 -10.27 -31.64
CA ARG A 226 14.67 -11.41 -31.13
C ARG A 226 13.50 -10.89 -30.30
N SER A 227 12.30 -11.36 -30.57
CA SER A 227 11.08 -10.89 -29.93
C SER A 227 10.57 -11.91 -28.91
N ASP A 228 10.21 -11.41 -27.72
CA ASP A 228 9.52 -12.16 -26.67
C ASP A 228 8.22 -11.39 -26.39
N TYR A 229 7.15 -11.82 -27.01
CA TYR A 229 5.89 -11.10 -26.96
C TYR A 229 5.20 -11.29 -25.61
N GLU A 230 4.62 -10.23 -25.12
CA GLU A 230 3.56 -10.30 -24.11
C GLU A 230 2.21 -10.29 -24.84
N ILE A 231 1.29 -11.17 -24.44
CA ILE A 231 -0.08 -11.17 -24.96
C ILE A 231 -0.98 -10.61 -23.87
N GLN A 232 -1.59 -9.46 -24.15
CA GLN A 232 -2.56 -8.85 -23.25
C GLN A 232 -3.97 -9.19 -23.72
N VAL A 233 -4.77 -9.76 -22.83
CA VAL A 233 -6.14 -10.17 -23.09
C VAL A 233 -7.08 -9.46 -22.14
N LYS A 234 -7.92 -8.59 -22.67
CA LYS A 234 -9.00 -7.98 -21.91
C LYS A 234 -10.22 -8.90 -21.95
N ALA A 235 -10.66 -9.35 -20.78
CA ALA A 235 -11.85 -10.16 -20.66
C ALA A 235 -13.12 -9.36 -20.99
N ILE A 236 -14.19 -10.03 -21.38
CA ILE A 236 -15.49 -9.41 -21.68
C ILE A 236 -16.04 -8.67 -20.45
N SER A 237 -15.86 -9.24 -19.26
CA SER A 237 -16.22 -8.62 -17.98
C SER A 237 -15.32 -9.14 -16.86
N GLN A 238 -15.28 -8.41 -15.75
CA GLN A 238 -14.50 -8.80 -14.57
C GLN A 238 -15.00 -10.11 -13.95
N ASP A 239 -16.31 -10.37 -13.99
CA ASP A 239 -16.91 -11.62 -13.47
C ASP A 239 -16.47 -12.85 -14.27
N LYS A 240 -16.12 -12.68 -15.55
CA LYS A 240 -15.66 -13.72 -16.45
C LYS A 240 -14.14 -13.87 -16.49
N LEU A 241 -13.41 -13.12 -15.67
CA LEU A 241 -11.94 -13.09 -15.71
C LEU A 241 -11.33 -14.46 -15.43
N LYS A 242 -11.85 -15.20 -14.46
CA LYS A 242 -11.36 -16.56 -14.14
C LYS A 242 -11.63 -17.56 -15.25
N GLU A 243 -12.82 -17.53 -15.83
CA GLU A 243 -13.17 -18.38 -16.96
C GLU A 243 -12.31 -18.05 -18.19
N ALA A 244 -12.06 -16.75 -18.42
CA ALA A 244 -11.18 -16.28 -19.49
C ALA A 244 -9.71 -16.70 -19.25
N GLU A 245 -9.24 -16.71 -17.99
CA GLU A 245 -7.90 -17.22 -17.63
C GLU A 245 -7.76 -18.70 -17.93
N GLU A 246 -8.76 -19.50 -17.57
CA GLU A 246 -8.75 -20.95 -17.85
C GLU A 246 -8.82 -21.27 -19.34
N GLU A 247 -9.65 -20.54 -20.09
CA GLU A 247 -9.70 -20.62 -21.55
C GLU A 247 -8.34 -20.30 -22.17
N LEU A 248 -7.75 -19.18 -21.76
CA LEU A 248 -6.45 -18.71 -22.22
C LEU A 248 -5.34 -19.73 -21.90
N ARG A 249 -5.34 -20.27 -20.67
CA ARG A 249 -4.42 -21.31 -20.23
C ARG A 249 -4.54 -22.56 -21.11
N GLY A 250 -5.76 -23.00 -21.38
CA GLY A 250 -6.03 -24.14 -22.25
C GLY A 250 -5.53 -23.93 -23.68
N ILE A 251 -5.71 -22.74 -24.24
CA ILE A 251 -5.21 -22.36 -25.57
C ILE A 251 -3.68 -22.37 -25.57
N MET A 252 -3.05 -21.70 -24.62
CA MET A 252 -1.59 -21.61 -24.53
C MET A 252 -0.94 -22.99 -24.34
N ARG A 253 -1.47 -23.85 -23.45
CA ARG A 253 -1.00 -25.23 -23.28
C ARG A 253 -1.06 -26.04 -24.58
N ARG A 254 -2.16 -25.90 -25.33
CA ARG A 254 -2.34 -26.59 -26.63
C ARG A 254 -1.31 -26.12 -27.65
N VAL A 255 -1.13 -24.82 -27.81
CA VAL A 255 -0.21 -24.24 -28.81
C VAL A 255 1.25 -24.53 -28.47
N ARG A 256 1.57 -24.56 -27.18
CA ARG A 256 2.92 -24.91 -26.69
C ARG A 256 3.15 -26.42 -26.58
N LYS A 257 2.14 -27.22 -26.90
CA LYS A 257 2.18 -28.71 -26.91
C LYS A 257 2.59 -29.29 -25.54
N LEU A 258 2.09 -28.71 -24.45
CA LEU A 258 2.33 -29.21 -23.11
C LEU A 258 1.43 -30.44 -22.84
N ARG A 259 2.02 -31.45 -22.21
CA ARG A 259 1.30 -32.71 -21.86
C ARG A 259 0.38 -32.47 -20.64
N PRO A 260 -0.65 -33.31 -20.48
CA PRO A 260 -1.42 -33.34 -19.22
C PRO A 260 -0.48 -33.60 -18.03
N GLY A 261 -0.59 -32.77 -16.97
CA GLY A 261 0.26 -32.88 -15.78
C GLY A 261 1.63 -32.17 -15.87
N GLU A 262 2.05 -31.70 -17.05
CA GLU A 262 3.25 -30.90 -17.21
C GLU A 262 3.00 -29.44 -16.70
N GLU A 263 3.96 -28.86 -16.01
CA GLU A 263 3.88 -27.45 -15.56
C GLU A 263 3.84 -26.49 -16.75
N ASP A 264 3.14 -25.35 -16.56
CA ASP A 264 3.10 -24.30 -17.57
C ASP A 264 4.49 -23.68 -17.78
N ASP A 265 4.94 -23.64 -19.02
CA ASP A 265 6.19 -22.97 -19.42
C ASP A 265 5.97 -21.48 -19.80
N PHE A 266 4.84 -20.93 -19.38
CA PHE A 266 4.45 -19.52 -19.47
C PHE A 266 3.81 -19.10 -18.15
N ALA A 267 3.52 -17.82 -18.00
CA ALA A 267 2.78 -17.26 -16.86
C ALA A 267 1.57 -16.45 -17.38
N ILE A 268 0.45 -16.56 -16.70
CA ILE A 268 -0.68 -15.65 -16.86
C ILE A 268 -0.69 -14.77 -15.64
N ASN A 269 -0.27 -13.53 -15.81
CA ASN A 269 -0.20 -12.54 -14.76
C ASN A 269 -1.47 -11.68 -14.75
N GLN A 270 -1.88 -11.25 -13.58
CA GLN A 270 -3.04 -10.37 -13.41
C GLN A 270 -2.83 -9.43 -12.22
N GLN A 271 -3.57 -8.35 -12.21
CA GLN A 271 -3.48 -7.32 -11.19
C GLN A 271 -3.63 -7.86 -9.76
N GLU A 272 -4.49 -8.85 -9.57
CA GLU A 272 -4.76 -9.45 -8.26
C GLU A 272 -3.52 -10.09 -7.62
N MET A 273 -2.57 -10.58 -8.43
CA MET A 273 -1.31 -11.15 -7.92
C MET A 273 -0.47 -10.12 -7.17
N PHE A 274 -0.42 -8.88 -7.67
CA PHE A 274 0.25 -7.78 -6.98
C PHE A 274 -0.44 -7.43 -5.67
N LEU A 275 -1.78 -7.34 -5.68
CA LEU A 275 -2.57 -7.06 -4.48
C LEU A 275 -2.35 -8.12 -3.40
N ASN A 276 -2.36 -9.39 -3.78
CA ASN A 276 -2.16 -10.51 -2.85
C ASN A 276 -0.75 -10.50 -2.25
N THR A 277 0.28 -10.26 -3.06
CA THR A 277 1.66 -10.15 -2.57
C THR A 277 1.84 -8.93 -1.68
N PHE A 278 1.29 -7.78 -2.07
CA PHE A 278 1.31 -6.58 -1.24
C PHE A 278 0.63 -6.83 0.11
N ASN A 279 -0.57 -7.42 0.12
CA ASN A 279 -1.29 -7.73 1.35
C ASN A 279 -0.52 -8.70 2.25
N ARG A 280 0.19 -9.67 1.68
CA ARG A 280 1.06 -10.60 2.44
C ARG A 280 2.20 -9.84 3.12
N VAL A 281 2.92 -8.99 2.38
CA VAL A 281 4.02 -8.19 2.93
C VAL A 281 3.51 -7.18 3.96
N ALA A 282 2.43 -6.48 3.67
CA ALA A 282 1.78 -5.56 4.61
C ALA A 282 1.34 -6.28 5.89
N GLY A 283 0.80 -7.50 5.76
CA GLY A 283 0.45 -8.36 6.90
C GLY A 283 1.65 -8.73 7.77
N MET A 284 2.79 -9.08 7.17
CA MET A 284 4.02 -9.36 7.93
C MET A 284 4.53 -8.13 8.67
N ILE A 285 4.51 -6.96 8.04
CA ILE A 285 4.87 -5.68 8.67
C ILE A 285 3.91 -5.37 9.81
N ALA A 286 2.60 -5.57 9.61
CA ALA A 286 1.57 -5.36 10.62
C ALA A 286 1.80 -6.24 11.87
N ILE A 287 2.11 -7.53 11.69
CA ILE A 287 2.42 -8.46 12.80
C ILE A 287 3.66 -7.97 13.56
N GLY A 288 4.73 -7.60 12.86
CA GLY A 288 5.93 -7.04 13.50
C GLY A 288 5.64 -5.76 14.30
N GLY A 289 4.83 -4.87 13.74
CA GLY A 289 4.41 -3.65 14.42
C GLY A 289 3.51 -3.89 15.64
N ILE A 290 2.59 -4.85 15.55
CA ILE A 290 1.77 -5.28 16.71
C ILE A 290 2.66 -5.83 17.82
N PHE A 291 3.69 -6.62 17.47
CA PHE A 291 4.63 -7.16 18.43
C PHE A 291 5.40 -6.04 19.17
N ILE A 292 5.98 -5.09 18.43
CA ILE A 292 6.70 -3.94 18.99
C ILE A 292 5.77 -3.08 19.86
N THR A 293 4.56 -2.81 19.37
CA THR A 293 3.55 -2.04 20.10
C THR A 293 3.15 -2.73 21.40
N SER A 294 2.88 -4.05 21.34
CA SER A 294 2.50 -4.83 22.52
C SER A 294 3.61 -4.82 23.58
N LEU A 295 4.87 -4.99 23.16
CA LEU A 295 6.02 -4.91 24.05
C LEU A 295 6.17 -3.52 24.69
N SER A 296 6.03 -2.46 23.91
CA SER A 296 6.09 -1.08 24.38
C SER A 296 4.98 -0.76 25.37
N LEU A 297 3.74 -1.19 25.08
CA LEU A 297 2.60 -1.01 25.96
C LEU A 297 2.72 -1.86 27.22
N PHE A 298 3.29 -3.07 27.15
CA PHE A 298 3.55 -3.92 28.30
C PHE A 298 4.55 -3.26 29.26
N VAL A 299 5.66 -2.73 28.73
CA VAL A 299 6.65 -2.00 29.54
C VAL A 299 6.04 -0.73 30.14
N GLY A 300 5.30 0.06 29.33
CA GLY A 300 4.55 1.23 29.80
C GLY A 300 3.51 0.84 30.87
N GLY A 301 2.82 -0.26 30.69
CA GLY A 301 1.84 -0.79 31.65
C GLY A 301 2.43 -1.17 32.99
N ILE A 302 3.60 -1.81 33.00
CA ILE A 302 4.36 -2.09 34.25
C ILE A 302 4.71 -0.78 34.95
N GLY A 303 5.13 0.22 34.20
CA GLY A 303 5.43 1.54 34.75
C GLY A 303 4.20 2.20 35.40
N ILE A 304 3.01 2.13 34.74
CA ILE A 304 1.74 2.61 35.31
C ILE A 304 1.39 1.85 36.56
N MET A 305 1.48 0.52 36.51
CA MET A 305 1.23 -0.33 37.66
C MET A 305 2.08 0.11 38.87
N ASN A 306 3.35 0.42 38.66
CA ASN A 306 4.27 0.87 39.69
C ASN A 306 3.90 2.26 40.24
N ILE A 307 3.49 3.21 39.38
CA ILE A 307 3.00 4.52 39.79
C ILE A 307 1.73 4.36 40.64
N MET A 308 0.82 3.50 40.22
CA MET A 308 -0.44 3.25 40.93
C MET A 308 -0.23 2.59 42.26
N PHE A 309 0.77 1.69 42.41
CA PHE A 309 1.08 1.12 43.75
C PHE A 309 1.56 2.19 44.72
N VAL A 310 2.36 3.15 44.27
CA VAL A 310 2.79 4.28 45.10
C VAL A 310 1.61 5.19 45.44
N SER A 311 0.79 5.57 44.45
CA SER A 311 -0.41 6.39 44.66
C SER A 311 -1.41 5.76 45.64
N VAL A 312 -1.61 4.44 45.52
CA VAL A 312 -2.43 3.67 46.49
C VAL A 312 -1.81 3.70 47.89
N GLY A 313 -0.47 3.55 48.02
CA GLY A 313 0.28 3.60 49.25
C GLY A 313 0.11 4.95 49.97
N GLU A 314 0.31 6.07 49.25
CA GLU A 314 0.15 7.42 49.75
C GLU A 314 -1.28 7.72 50.25
N ARG A 315 -2.29 7.09 49.65
CA ARG A 315 -3.72 7.26 50.01
C ARG A 315 -4.31 6.11 50.82
N THR A 316 -3.42 5.29 51.39
CA THR A 316 -3.87 4.14 52.23
C THR A 316 -4.71 4.61 53.42
N LYS A 317 -4.33 5.69 54.12
CA LYS A 317 -5.06 6.26 55.24
C LYS A 317 -6.46 6.77 54.84
N GLU A 318 -6.59 7.47 53.72
CA GLU A 318 -7.89 7.93 53.20
C GLU A 318 -8.82 6.77 52.87
N THR A 319 -8.28 5.72 52.23
CA THR A 319 -9.06 4.52 51.88
C THR A 319 -9.47 3.72 53.12
N ALA A 320 -8.62 3.67 54.14
CA ALA A 320 -8.90 3.02 55.40
C ALA A 320 -10.03 3.69 56.20
N ILE A 321 -10.15 5.02 56.11
CA ILE A 321 -11.24 5.79 56.78
C ILE A 321 -12.56 5.61 56.01
N ARG A 322 -12.56 5.54 54.70
CA ARG A 322 -13.78 5.41 53.88
C ARG A 322 -14.46 4.05 53.99
N LYS A 323 -13.69 2.99 54.25
CA LYS A 323 -14.21 1.60 54.35
C LYS A 323 -15.11 1.33 55.57
N PRO A 324 -14.77 1.78 56.80
CA PRO A 324 -15.66 1.66 57.96
C PRO A 324 -16.95 2.48 57.84
N ILE A 325 -16.94 3.59 57.05
CA ILE A 325 -18.11 4.45 56.80
C ILE A 325 -19.06 3.83 55.74
N GLY A 326 -18.77 2.59 55.24
CA GLY A 326 -19.67 1.85 54.35
C GLY A 326 -19.34 1.93 52.88
N ALA A 327 -18.15 2.40 52.47
CA ALA A 327 -17.74 2.42 51.09
C ALA A 327 -17.62 1.00 50.48
N LYS A 328 -18.39 0.71 49.43
CA LYS A 328 -18.36 -0.56 48.70
C LYS A 328 -17.01 -0.69 47.97
N ARG A 329 -16.48 -1.93 47.87
CA ARG A 329 -15.23 -2.23 47.14
C ARG A 329 -15.23 -1.68 45.72
N ARG A 330 -16.39 -1.66 45.04
CA ARG A 330 -16.54 -1.09 43.69
C ARG A 330 -16.29 0.43 43.64
N ALA A 331 -16.65 1.16 44.73
CA ALA A 331 -16.42 2.60 44.79
C ALA A 331 -14.92 2.94 44.87
N ILE A 332 -14.14 2.10 45.61
CA ILE A 332 -12.69 2.25 45.70
C ILE A 332 -12.03 1.96 44.34
N LEU A 333 -12.44 0.89 43.64
CA LEU A 333 -11.96 0.56 42.32
C LEU A 333 -12.23 1.70 41.29
N LEU A 334 -13.47 2.23 41.29
CA LEU A 334 -13.91 3.30 40.44
C LEU A 334 -13.16 4.62 40.72
N HIS A 335 -12.53 4.79 41.87
CA HIS A 335 -11.72 5.95 42.17
C HIS A 335 -10.32 5.91 41.57
N PHE A 336 -9.71 4.72 41.47
CA PHE A 336 -8.35 4.55 40.94
C PHE A 336 -8.29 4.33 39.41
N PHE A 337 -9.35 3.79 38.77
CA PHE A 337 -9.40 3.56 37.33
C PHE A 337 -9.27 4.83 36.48
N PRO A 338 -9.96 5.94 36.77
CA PRO A 338 -9.80 7.18 36.04
C PRO A 338 -8.37 7.74 36.11
N GLU A 339 -7.65 7.53 37.20
CA GLU A 339 -6.27 7.98 37.37
C GLU A 339 -5.34 7.22 36.40
N ALA A 340 -5.41 5.90 36.37
CA ALA A 340 -4.63 5.08 35.44
C ALA A 340 -5.00 5.34 33.97
N ALA A 341 -6.30 5.44 33.67
CA ALA A 341 -6.80 5.75 32.34
C ALA A 341 -6.39 7.14 31.89
N GLY A 342 -6.39 8.13 32.80
CA GLY A 342 -5.98 9.50 32.52
C GLY A 342 -4.50 9.62 32.13
N ILE A 343 -3.60 8.93 32.85
CA ILE A 343 -2.17 8.89 32.50
C ILE A 343 -1.98 8.29 31.10
N CYS A 344 -2.66 7.17 30.80
CA CYS A 344 -2.60 6.56 29.49
C CYS A 344 -3.18 7.43 28.38
N LEU A 345 -4.31 8.10 28.66
CA LEU A 345 -4.92 9.01 27.69
C LEU A 345 -3.99 10.18 27.34
N LEU A 346 -3.32 10.75 28.33
CA LEU A 346 -2.32 11.82 28.12
C LEU A 346 -1.15 11.30 27.27
N GLY A 347 -0.61 10.12 27.59
CA GLY A 347 0.42 9.46 26.77
C GLY A 347 -0.08 9.16 25.36
N GLY A 348 -1.30 8.68 25.22
CA GLY A 348 -1.94 8.43 23.91
C GLY A 348 -2.12 9.68 23.07
N LEU A 349 -2.59 10.78 23.66
CA LEU A 349 -2.73 12.07 22.97
C LEU A 349 -1.38 12.63 22.55
N LEU A 350 -0.35 12.59 23.41
CA LEU A 350 1.01 12.99 23.06
C LEU A 350 1.56 12.12 21.92
N GLY A 351 1.34 10.79 21.97
CA GLY A 351 1.72 9.89 20.91
C GLY A 351 1.06 10.21 19.57
N LEU A 352 -0.25 10.50 19.59
CA LEU A 352 -0.99 10.91 18.40
C LEU A 352 -0.50 12.25 17.84
N LEU A 353 -0.17 13.23 18.69
CA LEU A 353 0.41 14.51 18.25
C LEU A 353 1.77 14.33 17.58
N ILE A 354 2.64 13.48 18.15
CA ILE A 354 3.95 13.16 17.56
C ILE A 354 3.76 12.41 16.24
N ALA A 355 2.84 11.44 16.19
CA ALA A 355 2.51 10.71 14.97
C ALA A 355 1.98 11.65 13.87
N ALA A 356 1.10 12.60 14.22
CA ALA A 356 0.59 13.60 13.30
C ALA A 356 1.69 14.53 12.75
N ALA A 357 2.60 14.97 13.61
CA ALA A 357 3.76 15.78 13.22
C ALA A 357 4.71 15.01 12.28
N ALA A 358 5.04 13.75 12.61
CA ALA A 358 5.85 12.88 11.77
C ALA A 358 5.21 12.64 10.40
N MET A 359 3.89 12.48 10.38
CA MET A 359 3.13 12.25 9.15
C MET A 359 3.15 13.45 8.22
N PHE A 360 3.22 14.67 8.74
CA PHE A 360 3.35 15.86 7.90
C PHE A 360 4.63 15.83 7.04
N GLY A 361 5.71 15.23 7.56
CA GLY A 361 6.93 14.97 6.79
C GLY A 361 6.76 13.85 5.75
N ILE A 362 6.07 12.76 6.12
CA ILE A 362 5.88 11.57 5.28
C ILE A 362 4.92 11.84 4.11
N ARG A 363 3.95 12.73 4.26
CA ARG A 363 2.99 13.12 3.21
C ARG A 363 3.63 13.61 1.91
N LYS A 364 4.87 14.08 1.95
CA LYS A 364 5.62 14.48 0.74
C LYS A 364 5.98 13.29 -0.15
N PHE A 365 6.05 12.08 0.41
CA PHE A 365 6.49 10.87 -0.28
C PHE A 365 5.35 9.87 -0.52
N ILE A 366 4.38 9.80 0.40
CA ILE A 366 3.27 8.83 0.36
C ILE A 366 1.98 9.57 0.64
N PRO A 367 0.91 9.39 -0.16
CA PRO A 367 -0.42 9.97 0.08
C PRO A 367 -1.08 9.29 1.29
N ALA A 368 -0.50 9.48 2.47
CA ALA A 368 -0.99 8.88 3.71
C ALA A 368 -1.90 9.86 4.45
N THR A 369 -3.09 9.41 4.83
CA THR A 369 -4.04 10.16 5.64
C THR A 369 -4.34 9.39 6.91
N MET A 370 -4.30 10.08 8.06
CA MET A 370 -4.70 9.48 9.33
C MET A 370 -6.23 9.41 9.36
N SER A 371 -6.78 8.20 9.31
CA SER A 371 -8.22 8.01 9.42
C SER A 371 -8.67 8.20 10.87
N ILE A 372 -9.91 8.62 11.06
CA ILE A 372 -10.51 8.77 12.38
C ILE A 372 -10.59 7.42 13.13
N GLU A 373 -10.68 6.34 12.37
CA GLU A 373 -10.68 4.97 12.91
C GLU A 373 -9.36 4.62 13.59
N ILE A 374 -8.22 4.97 12.98
CA ILE A 374 -6.89 4.75 13.55
C ILE A 374 -6.73 5.55 14.85
N VAL A 375 -7.21 6.80 14.88
CA VAL A 375 -7.20 7.64 16.08
C VAL A 375 -8.04 7.00 17.19
N ALA A 376 -9.24 6.53 16.86
CA ALA A 376 -10.13 5.89 17.82
C ALA A 376 -9.54 4.58 18.38
N ILE A 377 -8.96 3.74 17.53
CA ILE A 377 -8.27 2.51 17.94
C ILE A 377 -7.09 2.83 18.85
N ALA A 378 -6.25 3.81 18.49
CA ALA A 378 -5.08 4.20 19.28
C ALA A 378 -5.47 4.69 20.68
N LEU A 379 -6.49 5.54 20.78
CA LEU A 379 -7.03 5.99 22.05
C LEU A 379 -7.68 4.85 22.85
N GLY A 380 -8.42 3.97 22.18
CA GLY A 380 -9.03 2.80 22.80
C GLY A 380 -7.98 1.86 23.41
N VAL A 381 -6.92 1.55 22.67
CA VAL A 381 -5.79 0.74 23.13
C VAL A 381 -5.07 1.40 24.30
N SER A 382 -4.87 2.72 24.24
CA SER A 382 -4.26 3.50 25.32
C SER A 382 -5.07 3.39 26.62
N ILE A 383 -6.37 3.63 26.55
CA ILE A 383 -7.28 3.54 27.72
C ILE A 383 -7.32 2.11 28.25
N LEU A 384 -7.42 1.10 27.39
CA LEU A 384 -7.44 -0.31 27.77
C LEU A 384 -6.16 -0.69 28.52
N THR A 385 -5.00 -0.24 28.05
CA THR A 385 -3.71 -0.44 28.71
C THR A 385 -3.72 0.16 30.11
N GLY A 386 -4.26 1.37 30.29
CA GLY A 386 -4.40 2.02 31.60
C GLY A 386 -5.30 1.23 32.53
N LEU A 387 -6.45 0.76 32.06
CA LEU A 387 -7.39 0.00 32.85
C LEU A 387 -6.80 -1.35 33.32
N VAL A 388 -6.14 -2.07 32.41
CA VAL A 388 -5.50 -3.37 32.70
C VAL A 388 -4.36 -3.19 33.70
N SER A 389 -3.48 -2.19 33.46
CA SER A 389 -2.33 -1.91 34.32
C SER A 389 -2.73 -1.38 35.70
N GLY A 390 -3.79 -0.57 35.76
CA GLY A 390 -4.34 -0.03 37.01
C GLY A 390 -5.16 -1.06 37.81
N PHE A 391 -5.59 -2.18 37.20
CA PHE A 391 -6.48 -3.14 37.85
C PHE A 391 -5.88 -3.76 39.09
N LEU A 392 -4.66 -4.29 39.02
CA LEU A 392 -4.01 -5.00 40.12
C LEU A 392 -3.76 -4.11 41.34
N PRO A 393 -3.20 -2.89 41.22
CA PRO A 393 -3.07 -1.95 42.34
C PRO A 393 -4.40 -1.55 42.95
N ALA A 394 -5.38 -1.22 42.14
CA ALA A 394 -6.71 -0.83 42.59
C ALA A 394 -7.43 -1.97 43.33
N TRP A 395 -7.31 -3.21 42.84
CA TRP A 395 -7.88 -4.40 43.49
C TRP A 395 -7.22 -4.68 44.84
N ARG A 396 -5.89 -4.47 44.92
CA ARG A 396 -5.14 -4.62 46.18
C ARG A 396 -5.59 -3.58 47.23
N ALA A 397 -5.75 -2.30 46.79
CA ALA A 397 -6.31 -1.23 47.63
C ALA A 397 -7.72 -1.58 48.16
N ALA A 398 -8.60 -2.09 47.30
CA ALA A 398 -9.96 -2.45 47.68
C ALA A 398 -10.05 -3.63 48.66
N ARG A 399 -9.02 -4.49 48.76
CA ARG A 399 -8.95 -5.62 49.69
C ARG A 399 -8.19 -5.32 50.99
N MET A 400 -7.48 -4.20 51.07
CA MET A 400 -6.67 -3.85 52.25
C MET A 400 -7.51 -3.78 53.53
N ASN A 401 -6.95 -4.29 54.62
CA ASN A 401 -7.66 -4.32 55.91
C ASN A 401 -7.56 -2.93 56.59
N PRO A 402 -8.66 -2.28 57.01
CA PRO A 402 -8.61 -0.93 57.60
C PRO A 402 -7.70 -0.81 58.81
N VAL A 403 -7.62 -1.88 59.62
CA VAL A 403 -6.79 -1.89 60.83
C VAL A 403 -5.30 -1.86 60.52
N ASP A 404 -4.88 -2.68 59.48
CA ASP A 404 -3.48 -2.74 59.05
C ASP A 404 -3.05 -1.43 58.36
N ALA A 405 -4.01 -0.84 57.63
CA ALA A 405 -3.78 0.42 56.92
C ALA A 405 -3.63 1.65 57.85
N LEU A 406 -4.23 1.63 59.03
CA LEU A 406 -4.09 2.69 60.04
C LEU A 406 -2.86 2.49 60.94
N ARG A 407 -2.31 1.27 60.99
CA ARG A 407 -1.17 0.88 61.81
C ARG A 407 0.19 0.98 61.09
N SER A 408 0.16 1.03 59.75
CA SER A 408 1.39 1.25 58.95
C SER A 408 1.81 2.70 59.05
N GLU A 409 2.93 2.98 59.70
CA GLU A 409 3.66 4.24 59.60
C GLU A 409 4.34 4.41 58.25
#